data_ea1ce70b9d73d29c9f82faa47a5f2d9f
#
_entry.id   ea1ce70b9d73d29c9f82faa47a5f2d9f
#
_cell.length_a   1.000
_cell.length_b   1.000
_cell.length_c   1.000
_cell.angle_alpha   90.00
_cell.angle_beta   90.00
_cell.angle_gamma   90.00
#
_symmetry.space_group_name_H-M   'P 1'
#
loop_
_entity.id
_entity.type
_entity.pdbx_description
1 polymer ?
#
loop_
_entity_poly.entity_id
_entity_poly.type
_entity_poly.pdbx_seq_one_letter_code
_entity_poly.pdbx_strand_id
1 'polypeptide(L)'
;MMDNFDERREGYGYSPQNRPANTFAFNNFSGGAKIKVIGVGGAGNNAVNRLIESNIEGAEFIVVNTDVQDLARSKATNRLQIGAELTIGLGAGADPNVGKAAAEADKEMLQKALQGTDLLFITAGMGGGTGTGAAPVIAKIAKEMKILTVAVVTLPFAFEARLRMTNALTGIEELKKSVDSIITIPNDKISQVVPKGTPFPEALKVADEVLRQGIRGITELIVKPSLINLDFADVRTTLKGRGVAHMGMGVAKGEKRIYDAVRCAVCSPLLNTTIEGAHSVILNVIGDKSLSYDEVVTAANLVRDVIDYSANVIFGAAIDENMTDEVEIVLIATGFDNNQNGYGFEAQDAALRQAAILSKKLDYSYNSRENAEVASANAYRAQTPSAYTQPATPAYAQPSQPTYATPYSNAQGNYASAQPVSPMPYAQTARPFEPDDPIPDQPAPQEPPVDRKHRPRFVDFFMRKNGEDQ
;
A
#
# COMPACT_ATOMS: atom_id res chain seq x y z
N MET A 1 -82.20 -11.28 44.37
CA MET A 1 -80.97 -11.85 44.82
C MET A 1 -80.08 -11.90 43.60
N MET A 2 -79.36 -10.86 43.39
CA MET A 2 -78.45 -10.71 42.29
C MET A 2 -77.14 -10.18 42.91
N ASP A 3 -76.14 -10.97 42.88
CA ASP A 3 -74.84 -10.63 43.44
C ASP A 3 -74.00 -9.79 42.46
N ASN A 4 -73.51 -8.69 43.01
CA ASN A 4 -72.60 -7.79 42.36
C ASN A 4 -71.20 -8.38 42.30
N PHE A 5 -70.70 -8.60 41.08
CA PHE A 5 -69.27 -8.79 40.85
C PHE A 5 -68.61 -7.45 40.49
N ASP A 6 -67.91 -6.91 41.45
CA ASP A 6 -67.11 -5.69 41.29
C ASP A 6 -65.66 -6.11 40.90
N GLU A 7 -65.33 -6.01 39.61
CA GLU A 7 -63.98 -6.28 39.06
C GLU A 7 -63.08 -5.07 39.35
N ARG A 8 -62.21 -5.23 40.33
CA ARG A 8 -61.09 -4.32 40.53
C ARG A 8 -60.03 -4.54 39.42
N ARG A 9 -60.03 -3.68 38.40
CA ARG A 9 -58.93 -3.48 37.51
C ARG A 9 -57.86 -2.62 38.18
N GLU A 10 -56.86 -3.24 38.75
CA GLU A 10 -55.64 -2.53 39.11
C GLU A 10 -54.90 -2.10 37.82
N GLY A 11 -55.04 -0.83 37.49
CA GLY A 11 -54.28 -0.19 36.42
C GLY A 11 -52.82 -0.07 36.82
N TYR A 12 -51.93 -0.85 36.20
CA TYR A 12 -50.50 -0.58 36.18
C TYR A 12 -50.25 0.74 35.45
N GLY A 13 -50.24 1.84 36.18
CA GLY A 13 -49.84 3.14 35.74
C GLY A 13 -48.34 3.12 35.40
N TYR A 14 -48.00 3.04 34.15
CA TYR A 14 -46.65 3.27 33.66
C TYR A 14 -46.38 4.77 33.77
N SER A 15 -45.73 5.18 34.87
CA SER A 15 -45.20 6.52 35.05
C SER A 15 -43.89 6.67 34.28
N PRO A 16 -43.77 7.65 33.34
CA PRO A 16 -42.53 7.86 32.59
C PRO A 16 -41.44 8.61 33.38
N GLN A 17 -41.60 8.82 34.67
CA GLN A 17 -40.72 9.66 35.48
C GLN A 17 -39.89 8.81 36.44
N ASN A 18 -38.93 8.05 35.98
CA ASN A 18 -37.72 7.67 36.69
C ASN A 18 -36.87 6.67 35.84
N ARG A 19 -36.50 7.07 34.63
CA ARG A 19 -35.27 6.56 34.06
C ARG A 19 -34.18 7.53 34.55
N PRO A 20 -33.16 7.06 35.26
CA PRO A 20 -31.95 7.85 35.40
C PRO A 20 -31.52 8.16 33.96
N ALA A 21 -31.48 9.44 33.62
CA ALA A 21 -30.83 9.88 32.39
C ALA A 21 -29.39 9.40 32.53
N ASN A 22 -29.06 8.27 31.90
CA ASN A 22 -27.70 7.92 31.55
C ASN A 22 -27.23 8.97 30.55
N THR A 23 -27.06 10.19 31.04
CA THR A 23 -26.16 11.16 30.44
C THR A 23 -24.78 10.58 30.65
N PHE A 24 -24.41 9.64 29.75
CA PHE A 24 -23.00 9.43 29.48
C PHE A 24 -22.51 10.81 29.05
N ALA A 25 -21.83 11.47 29.98
CA ALA A 25 -21.10 12.68 29.65
C ALA A 25 -20.03 12.26 28.64
N PHE A 26 -20.29 12.46 27.35
CA PHE A 26 -19.33 12.30 26.26
C PHE A 26 -18.11 13.22 26.39
N ASN A 27 -18.02 13.96 27.50
CA ASN A 27 -17.03 15.02 27.70
C ASN A 27 -15.59 14.52 27.96
N ASN A 28 -15.30 13.22 27.94
CA ASN A 28 -13.94 12.68 28.08
C ASN A 28 -13.68 11.43 27.24
N PHE A 29 -14.46 11.16 26.19
CA PHE A 29 -14.07 10.19 25.18
C PHE A 29 -13.15 10.87 24.17
N SER A 30 -11.90 11.11 24.55
CA SER A 30 -10.78 11.06 23.60
C SER A 30 -10.58 9.59 23.23
N GLY A 31 -11.60 9.00 22.56
CA GLY A 31 -11.74 7.57 22.36
C GLY A 31 -10.93 7.01 21.20
N GLY A 32 -9.86 7.68 20.79
CA GLY A 32 -8.92 7.16 19.79
C GLY A 32 -7.74 6.47 20.46
N ALA A 33 -7.20 5.42 19.85
CA ALA A 33 -5.95 4.81 20.29
C ALA A 33 -4.83 5.86 20.30
N LYS A 34 -4.07 5.92 21.40
CA LYS A 34 -2.92 6.83 21.52
C LYS A 34 -1.73 6.28 20.78
N ILE A 35 -1.42 6.88 19.66
CA ILE A 35 -0.34 6.46 18.76
C ILE A 35 0.88 7.34 19.00
N LYS A 36 2.04 6.72 19.23
CA LYS A 36 3.33 7.42 19.25
C LYS A 36 4.26 6.86 18.18
N VAL A 37 5.02 7.75 17.57
CA VAL A 37 6.08 7.41 16.61
C VAL A 37 7.41 7.87 17.19
N ILE A 38 8.32 6.94 17.42
CA ILE A 38 9.65 7.21 17.95
C ILE A 38 10.70 6.97 16.88
N GLY A 39 11.41 8.03 16.49
CA GLY A 39 12.56 7.97 15.59
C GLY A 39 13.85 7.82 16.38
N VAL A 40 14.65 6.77 16.07
CA VAL A 40 15.86 6.42 16.79
C VAL A 40 17.10 6.58 15.90
N GLY A 41 18.03 7.42 16.34
CA GLY A 41 19.23 7.77 15.57
C GLY A 41 18.95 8.66 14.37
N GLY A 42 19.96 9.03 13.60
CA GLY A 42 19.85 10.01 12.52
C GLY A 42 18.79 9.68 11.47
N ALA A 43 18.78 8.45 10.93
CA ALA A 43 17.80 8.05 9.92
C ALA A 43 16.36 8.02 10.50
N GLY A 44 16.20 7.53 11.74
CA GLY A 44 14.90 7.56 12.42
C GLY A 44 14.40 8.99 12.67
N ASN A 45 15.30 9.91 13.04
CA ASN A 45 14.97 11.32 13.23
C ASN A 45 14.55 11.97 11.91
N ASN A 46 15.22 11.65 10.80
CA ASN A 46 14.85 12.14 9.47
C ASN A 46 13.47 11.63 9.05
N ALA A 47 13.17 10.36 9.28
CA ALA A 47 11.84 9.80 9.00
C ALA A 47 10.74 10.51 9.79
N VAL A 48 10.96 10.77 11.08
CA VAL A 48 10.02 11.54 11.92
C VAL A 48 9.87 12.98 11.43
N ASN A 49 10.95 13.65 11.02
CA ASN A 49 10.85 14.99 10.45
C ASN A 49 9.95 15.02 9.20
N ARG A 50 10.03 13.99 8.33
CA ARG A 50 9.17 13.85 7.15
C ARG A 50 7.70 13.63 7.52
N LEU A 51 7.45 12.81 8.56
CA LEU A 51 6.10 12.59 9.06
C LEU A 51 5.45 13.89 9.54
N ILE A 52 6.22 14.72 10.28
CA ILE A 52 5.77 16.03 10.76
C ILE A 52 5.51 17.00 9.59
N GLU A 53 6.42 17.05 8.60
CA GLU A 53 6.25 17.86 7.36
C GLU A 53 4.99 17.49 6.58
N SER A 54 4.54 16.27 6.67
CA SER A 54 3.33 15.76 5.99
C SER A 54 2.05 15.99 6.80
N ASN A 55 2.11 16.70 7.92
CA ASN A 55 0.96 17.02 8.78
C ASN A 55 0.11 15.80 9.13
N ILE A 56 0.76 14.69 9.50
CA ILE A 56 0.03 13.49 9.94
C ILE A 56 -0.59 13.78 11.31
N GLU A 57 -1.90 13.76 11.36
CA GLU A 57 -2.68 13.99 12.58
C GLU A 57 -2.82 12.71 13.41
N GLY A 58 -3.06 12.87 14.71
CA GLY A 58 -3.41 11.77 15.62
C GLY A 58 -2.25 10.93 16.14
N ALA A 59 -1.00 11.29 15.81
CA ALA A 59 0.19 10.65 16.37
C ALA A 59 1.09 11.66 17.08
N GLU A 60 1.67 11.25 18.21
CA GLU A 60 2.72 12.00 18.91
C GLU A 60 4.09 11.57 18.38
N PHE A 61 4.93 12.56 18.04
CA PHE A 61 6.25 12.33 17.46
C PHE A 61 7.35 12.56 18.49
N ILE A 62 8.23 11.57 18.67
CA ILE A 62 9.37 11.58 19.56
C ILE A 62 10.62 11.25 18.77
N VAL A 63 11.72 11.95 19.01
CA VAL A 63 13.03 11.62 18.45
C VAL A 63 14.02 11.32 19.57
N VAL A 64 14.82 10.28 19.38
CA VAL A 64 15.82 9.79 20.32
C VAL A 64 17.16 9.69 19.61
N ASN A 65 18.19 10.31 20.15
CA ASN A 65 19.54 10.21 19.63
C ASN A 65 20.59 10.40 20.71
N THR A 66 21.79 9.91 20.45
CA THR A 66 23.02 10.20 21.22
C THR A 66 23.71 11.45 20.69
N ASP A 67 23.37 11.93 19.47
CA ASP A 67 23.92 13.10 18.83
C ASP A 67 23.01 14.32 19.06
N VAL A 68 23.55 15.32 19.80
CA VAL A 68 22.83 16.57 20.13
C VAL A 68 22.59 17.44 18.87
N GLN A 69 23.50 17.40 17.90
CA GLN A 69 23.37 18.21 16.70
C GLN A 69 22.19 17.75 15.85
N ASP A 70 22.02 16.44 15.72
CA ASP A 70 20.87 15.86 15.03
C ASP A 70 19.56 16.17 15.75
N LEU A 71 19.54 16.06 17.09
CA LEU A 71 18.37 16.44 17.88
C LEU A 71 18.00 17.91 17.72
N ALA A 72 19.00 18.80 17.65
CA ALA A 72 18.76 20.24 17.49
C ALA A 72 18.12 20.57 16.12
N ARG A 73 18.39 19.77 15.09
CA ARG A 73 17.83 19.94 13.74
C ARG A 73 16.44 19.31 13.59
N SER A 74 16.02 18.49 14.55
CA SER A 74 14.74 17.81 14.47
C SER A 74 13.56 18.78 14.60
N LYS A 75 12.49 18.52 13.85
CA LYS A 75 11.20 19.21 13.92
C LYS A 75 10.28 18.68 15.02
N ALA A 76 10.62 17.55 15.63
CA ALA A 76 9.83 16.97 16.71
C ALA A 76 9.84 17.88 17.96
N THR A 77 8.70 17.97 18.60
CA THR A 77 8.55 18.70 19.87
C THR A 77 9.26 17.93 21.00
N ASN A 78 9.12 16.60 21.01
CA ASN A 78 9.70 15.72 22.01
C ASN A 78 11.04 15.18 21.51
N ARG A 79 12.13 15.73 22.05
CA ARG A 79 13.51 15.35 21.68
C ARG A 79 14.20 14.80 22.93
N LEU A 80 14.68 13.57 22.82
CA LEU A 80 15.29 12.85 23.95
C LEU A 80 16.76 12.54 23.60
N GLN A 81 17.68 13.13 24.30
CA GLN A 81 19.08 12.72 24.27
C GLN A 81 19.26 11.52 25.18
N ILE A 82 19.91 10.46 24.68
CA ILE A 82 20.28 9.29 25.46
C ILE A 82 21.80 9.18 25.57
N GLY A 83 22.28 8.63 26.69
CA GLY A 83 23.69 8.38 26.93
C GLY A 83 24.53 9.66 26.94
N ALA A 84 24.02 10.76 27.50
CA ALA A 84 24.72 12.03 27.53
C ALA A 84 26.12 11.93 28.15
N GLU A 85 26.25 11.17 29.25
CA GLU A 85 27.55 10.93 29.92
C GLU A 85 28.47 10.02 29.14
N LEU A 86 27.90 9.05 28.37
CA LEU A 86 28.67 8.06 27.62
C LEU A 86 29.23 8.61 26.29
N THR A 87 28.45 9.49 25.61
CA THR A 87 28.78 9.94 24.26
C THR A 87 29.19 11.42 24.21
N ILE A 88 28.97 12.15 25.31
CA ILE A 88 29.22 13.60 25.39
C ILE A 88 28.49 14.36 24.26
N GLY A 89 27.36 13.81 23.79
CA GLY A 89 26.58 14.39 22.69
C GLY A 89 27.14 14.22 21.28
N LEU A 90 28.21 13.43 21.09
CA LEU A 90 28.91 13.25 19.81
C LEU A 90 28.42 12.04 19.01
N GLY A 91 27.35 11.37 19.44
CA GLY A 91 26.85 10.17 18.78
C GLY A 91 27.50 8.88 19.26
N ALA A 92 27.08 7.75 18.73
CA ALA A 92 27.55 6.41 19.13
C ALA A 92 28.72 5.86 18.28
N GLY A 93 29.34 6.65 17.41
CA GLY A 93 30.51 6.25 16.61
C GLY A 93 30.32 4.99 15.74
N ALA A 94 29.10 4.74 15.25
CA ALA A 94 28.70 3.53 14.52
C ALA A 94 28.80 2.22 15.31
N ASP A 95 29.00 2.26 16.63
CA ASP A 95 29.00 1.08 17.51
C ASP A 95 27.62 0.87 18.15
N PRO A 96 26.91 -0.23 17.80
CA PRO A 96 25.62 -0.57 18.38
C PRO A 96 25.66 -0.80 19.90
N ASN A 97 26.80 -1.24 20.46
CA ASN A 97 26.93 -1.44 21.91
C ASN A 97 26.86 -0.13 22.66
N VAL A 98 27.47 0.93 22.11
CA VAL A 98 27.36 2.29 22.68
C VAL A 98 25.91 2.79 22.63
N GLY A 99 25.24 2.61 21.49
CA GLY A 99 23.82 2.96 21.36
C GLY A 99 22.93 2.20 22.33
N LYS A 100 23.17 0.92 22.55
CA LYS A 100 22.47 0.08 23.53
C LYS A 100 22.71 0.56 24.95
N ALA A 101 23.97 0.74 25.34
CA ALA A 101 24.33 1.23 26.69
C ALA A 101 23.72 2.62 26.98
N ALA A 102 23.70 3.51 25.97
CA ALA A 102 23.08 4.82 26.07
C ALA A 102 21.56 4.72 26.36
N ALA A 103 20.85 3.83 25.69
CA ALA A 103 19.42 3.62 25.92
C ALA A 103 19.12 2.92 27.27
N GLU A 104 20.00 2.01 27.70
CA GLU A 104 19.88 1.35 28.99
C GLU A 104 20.12 2.32 30.15
N ALA A 105 21.08 3.26 30.03
CA ALA A 105 21.35 4.29 30.99
C ALA A 105 20.16 5.23 31.24
N ASP A 106 19.41 5.55 30.18
CA ASP A 106 18.26 6.46 30.24
C ASP A 106 16.91 5.74 30.18
N LYS A 107 16.86 4.47 30.64
CA LYS A 107 15.66 3.62 30.59
C LYS A 107 14.44 4.29 31.23
N GLU A 108 14.59 4.96 32.38
CA GLU A 108 13.48 5.61 33.10
C GLU A 108 12.89 6.79 32.29
N MET A 109 13.73 7.57 31.65
CA MET A 109 13.30 8.67 30.77
C MET A 109 12.52 8.12 29.57
N LEU A 110 13.01 7.08 28.92
CA LEU A 110 12.34 6.40 27.82
C LEU A 110 11.00 5.80 28.25
N GLN A 111 10.96 5.13 29.40
CA GLN A 111 9.73 4.58 29.96
C GLN A 111 8.68 5.66 30.23
N LYS A 112 9.09 6.79 30.79
CA LYS A 112 8.20 7.95 31.02
C LYS A 112 7.66 8.51 29.71
N ALA A 113 8.47 8.60 28.65
CA ALA A 113 8.06 9.09 27.35
C ALA A 113 7.03 8.17 26.66
N LEU A 114 7.07 6.87 26.97
CA LEU A 114 6.14 5.88 26.40
C LEU A 114 4.85 5.70 27.21
N GLN A 115 4.67 6.39 28.35
CA GLN A 115 3.47 6.24 29.16
C GLN A 115 2.20 6.60 28.40
N GLY A 116 1.14 5.81 28.62
CA GLY A 116 -0.17 6.03 28.03
C GLY A 116 -0.25 5.78 26.53
N THR A 117 0.69 5.05 25.94
CA THR A 117 0.70 4.68 24.53
C THR A 117 -0.03 3.35 24.31
N ASP A 118 -0.92 3.28 23.33
CA ASP A 118 -1.61 2.06 22.90
C ASP A 118 -0.88 1.39 21.73
N LEU A 119 -0.34 2.19 20.79
CA LEU A 119 0.43 1.76 19.62
C LEU A 119 1.71 2.59 19.51
N LEU A 120 2.85 1.90 19.48
CA LEU A 120 4.16 2.49 19.27
C LEU A 120 4.74 2.07 17.92
N PHE A 121 5.06 3.05 17.09
CA PHE A 121 5.93 2.84 15.93
C PHE A 121 7.37 3.19 16.31
N ILE A 122 8.30 2.27 16.06
CA ILE A 122 9.73 2.51 16.18
C ILE A 122 10.32 2.59 14.77
N THR A 123 10.89 3.73 14.40
CA THR A 123 11.59 3.87 13.13
C THR A 123 13.07 4.15 13.33
N ALA A 124 13.91 3.40 12.61
CA ALA A 124 15.36 3.50 12.71
C ALA A 124 16.04 3.05 11.41
N GLY A 125 17.16 3.66 11.07
CA GLY A 125 18.10 3.08 10.11
C GLY A 125 19.04 2.10 10.82
N MET A 126 18.97 0.84 10.40
CA MET A 126 19.82 -0.21 10.98
C MET A 126 21.21 -0.18 10.38
N GLY A 127 22.21 -0.64 11.15
CA GLY A 127 23.61 -0.68 10.75
C GLY A 127 24.49 0.43 11.32
N GLY A 128 23.88 1.51 11.83
CA GLY A 128 24.59 2.54 12.61
C GLY A 128 24.71 2.17 14.10
N GLY A 129 25.20 3.10 14.91
CA GLY A 129 25.34 2.87 16.37
C GLY A 129 24.03 3.05 17.11
N THR A 130 23.49 4.29 17.12
CA THR A 130 22.34 4.65 17.95
C THR A 130 21.07 3.89 17.53
N GLY A 131 20.68 3.92 16.24
CA GLY A 131 19.48 3.26 15.76
C GLY A 131 19.50 1.75 16.03
N THR A 132 20.60 1.10 15.68
CA THR A 132 20.77 -0.35 15.82
C THR A 132 20.79 -0.82 17.27
N GLY A 133 21.45 -0.05 18.15
CA GLY A 133 21.63 -0.42 19.54
C GLY A 133 20.44 -0.02 20.44
N ALA A 134 19.92 1.18 20.27
CA ALA A 134 18.87 1.74 21.13
C ALA A 134 17.45 1.25 20.78
N ALA A 135 17.13 1.01 19.48
CA ALA A 135 15.78 0.59 19.09
C ALA A 135 15.34 -0.73 19.76
N PRO A 136 16.18 -1.79 19.89
CA PRO A 136 15.81 -3.00 20.61
C PRO A 136 15.54 -2.75 22.11
N VAL A 137 16.29 -1.83 22.75
CA VAL A 137 16.07 -1.47 24.15
C VAL A 137 14.73 -0.77 24.33
N ILE A 138 14.41 0.20 23.47
CA ILE A 138 13.13 0.90 23.46
C ILE A 138 11.98 -0.08 23.25
N ALA A 139 12.13 -1.00 22.29
CA ALA A 139 11.13 -2.05 22.02
C ALA A 139 10.92 -2.96 23.25
N LYS A 140 11.98 -3.32 23.96
CA LYS A 140 11.90 -4.10 25.19
C LYS A 140 11.13 -3.36 26.30
N ILE A 141 11.38 -2.07 26.47
CA ILE A 141 10.62 -1.21 27.40
C ILE A 141 9.14 -1.20 27.01
N ALA A 142 8.80 -0.99 25.74
CA ALA A 142 7.43 -0.99 25.26
C ALA A 142 6.73 -2.34 25.48
N LYS A 143 7.43 -3.46 25.26
CA LYS A 143 6.95 -4.81 25.53
C LYS A 143 6.65 -5.05 27.02
N GLU A 144 7.56 -4.60 27.93
CA GLU A 144 7.36 -4.64 29.37
C GLU A 144 6.11 -3.84 29.79
N MET A 145 5.83 -2.73 29.10
CA MET A 145 4.63 -1.89 29.29
C MET A 145 3.38 -2.42 28.57
N LYS A 146 3.45 -3.54 27.83
CA LYS A 146 2.37 -4.15 27.05
C LYS A 146 1.80 -3.26 25.94
N ILE A 147 2.61 -2.37 25.40
CA ILE A 147 2.29 -1.50 24.26
C ILE A 147 2.39 -2.33 22.97
N LEU A 148 1.37 -2.24 22.09
CA LEU A 148 1.48 -2.82 20.75
C LEU A 148 2.60 -2.10 20.01
N THR A 149 3.65 -2.83 19.59
CA THR A 149 4.85 -2.22 19.04
C THR A 149 5.13 -2.73 17.63
N VAL A 150 5.20 -1.80 16.67
CA VAL A 150 5.55 -2.06 15.29
C VAL A 150 6.85 -1.35 14.95
N ALA A 151 7.86 -2.09 14.49
CA ALA A 151 9.09 -1.50 14.00
C ALA A 151 9.05 -1.35 12.48
N VAL A 152 9.43 -0.17 11.96
CA VAL A 152 9.59 0.11 10.54
C VAL A 152 11.02 0.60 10.35
N VAL A 153 11.90 -0.26 9.83
CA VAL A 153 13.33 -0.01 9.81
C VAL A 153 13.93 -0.20 8.42
N THR A 154 15.00 0.56 8.12
CA THR A 154 15.71 0.43 6.86
C THR A 154 17.01 -0.38 7.03
N LEU A 155 17.34 -1.17 5.98
CA LEU A 155 18.63 -1.79 5.83
C LEU A 155 19.58 -0.84 5.08
N PRO A 156 20.89 -0.86 5.40
CA PRO A 156 21.86 -0.01 4.72
C PRO A 156 21.98 -0.38 3.23
N PHE A 157 22.48 0.58 2.45
CA PHE A 157 22.86 0.32 1.06
C PHE A 157 24.07 -0.62 0.99
N ALA A 158 24.19 -1.40 -0.08
CA ALA A 158 25.31 -2.31 -0.29
C ALA A 158 26.68 -1.59 -0.30
N PHE A 159 26.73 -0.33 -0.77
CA PHE A 159 27.95 0.47 -0.76
C PHE A 159 28.39 0.96 0.63
N GLU A 160 27.53 0.86 1.67
CA GLU A 160 27.85 1.26 3.04
C GLU A 160 28.72 0.23 3.79
N ALA A 161 29.19 -0.79 3.10
CA ALA A 161 30.09 -1.86 3.55
C ALA A 161 29.46 -3.00 4.38
N ARG A 162 30.12 -4.15 4.35
CA ARG A 162 29.62 -5.40 4.98
C ARG A 162 29.41 -5.28 6.49
N LEU A 163 30.31 -4.59 7.19
CA LEU A 163 30.19 -4.44 8.64
C LEU A 163 28.86 -3.77 9.03
N ARG A 164 28.46 -2.75 8.27
CA ARG A 164 27.20 -2.04 8.51
C ARG A 164 25.98 -2.93 8.29
N MET A 165 26.01 -3.76 7.25
CA MET A 165 24.97 -4.75 6.99
C MET A 165 24.94 -5.83 8.09
N THR A 166 26.08 -6.33 8.56
CA THR A 166 26.15 -7.29 9.67
C THR A 166 25.56 -6.71 10.95
N ASN A 167 25.92 -5.48 11.29
CA ASN A 167 25.34 -4.78 12.44
C ASN A 167 23.82 -4.62 12.29
N ALA A 168 23.34 -4.28 11.08
CA ALA A 168 21.93 -4.14 10.80
C ALA A 168 21.17 -5.45 11.04
N LEU A 169 21.64 -6.55 10.48
CA LEU A 169 20.99 -7.86 10.65
C LEU A 169 20.97 -8.31 12.11
N THR A 170 22.09 -8.15 12.83
CA THR A 170 22.16 -8.46 14.24
C THR A 170 21.16 -7.62 15.05
N GLY A 171 21.09 -6.31 14.78
CA GLY A 171 20.14 -5.42 15.45
C GLY A 171 18.67 -5.76 15.15
N ILE A 172 18.37 -6.17 13.91
CA ILE A 172 17.03 -6.63 13.52
C ILE A 172 16.63 -7.89 14.28
N GLU A 173 17.54 -8.87 14.39
CA GLU A 173 17.26 -10.10 15.15
C GLU A 173 17.02 -9.81 16.65
N GLU A 174 17.71 -8.85 17.24
CA GLU A 174 17.43 -8.41 18.61
C GLU A 174 16.09 -7.65 18.71
N LEU A 175 15.78 -6.79 17.73
CA LEU A 175 14.55 -6.01 17.69
C LEU A 175 13.32 -6.93 17.55
N LYS A 176 13.38 -7.95 16.70
CA LYS A 176 12.31 -8.97 16.51
C LYS A 176 11.88 -9.64 17.81
N LYS A 177 12.78 -9.83 18.77
CA LYS A 177 12.45 -10.48 20.06
C LYS A 177 11.50 -9.64 20.91
N SER A 178 11.42 -8.34 20.63
CA SER A 178 10.73 -7.38 21.49
C SER A 178 9.56 -6.67 20.85
N VAL A 179 9.47 -6.62 19.51
CA VAL A 179 8.34 -6.03 18.79
C VAL A 179 7.26 -7.06 18.46
N ASP A 180 6.04 -6.60 18.24
CA ASP A 180 4.92 -7.44 17.77
C ASP A 180 5.02 -7.71 16.27
N SER A 181 5.36 -6.68 15.49
CA SER A 181 5.61 -6.79 14.05
C SER A 181 6.79 -5.93 13.63
N ILE A 182 7.53 -6.39 12.61
CA ILE A 182 8.65 -5.67 12.04
C ILE A 182 8.56 -5.63 10.52
N ILE A 183 8.65 -4.42 9.98
CA ILE A 183 8.74 -4.13 8.55
C ILE A 183 10.16 -3.70 8.25
N THR A 184 10.83 -4.39 7.33
CA THR A 184 12.20 -4.05 6.94
C THR A 184 12.23 -3.61 5.48
N ILE A 185 12.83 -2.45 5.23
CA ILE A 185 12.92 -1.82 3.90
C ILE A 185 14.38 -1.79 3.48
N PRO A 186 14.78 -2.58 2.46
CA PRO A 186 16.14 -2.53 1.94
C PRO A 186 16.37 -1.28 1.10
N ASN A 187 17.33 -0.43 1.48
CA ASN A 187 17.65 0.77 0.72
C ASN A 187 18.11 0.47 -0.71
N ASP A 188 18.75 -0.67 -0.96
CA ASP A 188 19.16 -1.09 -2.30
C ASP A 188 17.98 -1.20 -3.30
N LYS A 189 16.79 -1.53 -2.80
CA LYS A 189 15.59 -1.62 -3.62
C LYS A 189 15.10 -0.25 -4.13
N ILE A 190 15.53 0.84 -3.50
CA ILE A 190 15.21 2.20 -3.92
C ILE A 190 15.76 2.45 -5.33
N SER A 191 16.93 1.88 -5.67
CA SER A 191 17.50 1.98 -7.01
C SER A 191 16.60 1.41 -8.12
N GLN A 192 15.66 0.53 -7.78
CA GLN A 192 14.68 -0.04 -8.71
C GLN A 192 13.44 0.85 -8.89
N VAL A 193 13.21 1.77 -7.95
CA VAL A 193 12.04 2.66 -7.93
C VAL A 193 12.38 4.05 -8.47
N VAL A 194 13.62 4.53 -8.28
CA VAL A 194 14.05 5.85 -8.75
C VAL A 194 14.53 5.81 -10.21
N PRO A 195 14.28 6.86 -11.02
CA PRO A 195 14.82 6.98 -12.36
C PRO A 195 16.36 6.93 -12.38
N LYS A 196 16.93 6.34 -13.44
CA LYS A 196 18.39 6.41 -13.66
C LYS A 196 18.84 7.87 -13.77
N GLY A 197 19.88 8.24 -13.03
CA GLY A 197 20.39 9.62 -13.00
C GLY A 197 19.76 10.51 -11.94
N THR A 198 18.89 10.00 -11.07
CA THR A 198 18.37 10.73 -9.91
C THR A 198 19.54 11.18 -9.00
N PRO A 199 19.61 12.45 -8.61
CA PRO A 199 20.61 12.93 -7.66
C PRO A 199 20.58 12.16 -6.34
N PHE A 200 21.74 11.87 -5.76
CA PHE A 200 21.84 11.05 -4.55
C PHE A 200 20.99 11.58 -3.36
N PRO A 201 20.94 12.90 -3.08
CA PRO A 201 20.06 13.42 -2.03
C PRO A 201 18.57 13.18 -2.28
N GLU A 202 18.15 13.15 -3.54
CA GLU A 202 16.75 12.84 -3.90
C GLU A 202 16.46 11.35 -3.74
N ALA A 203 17.39 10.47 -4.09
CA ALA A 203 17.24 9.03 -3.85
C ALA A 203 17.11 8.72 -2.35
N LEU A 204 17.88 9.40 -1.48
CA LEU A 204 17.72 9.28 -0.03
C LEU A 204 16.35 9.77 0.48
N LYS A 205 15.83 10.84 -0.12
CA LYS A 205 14.46 11.29 0.20
C LYS A 205 13.41 10.23 -0.11
N VAL A 206 13.61 9.43 -1.15
CA VAL A 206 12.69 8.31 -1.48
C VAL A 206 12.72 7.24 -0.39
N ALA A 207 13.89 6.95 0.21
CA ALA A 207 13.97 6.04 1.35
C ALA A 207 13.15 6.52 2.56
N ASP A 208 13.33 7.80 2.91
CA ASP A 208 12.58 8.43 4.00
C ASP A 208 11.07 8.45 3.68
N GLU A 209 10.72 8.65 2.41
CA GLU A 209 9.34 8.68 1.95
C GLU A 209 8.65 7.32 2.08
N VAL A 210 9.35 6.23 1.78
CA VAL A 210 8.82 4.86 1.97
C VAL A 210 8.53 4.60 3.46
N LEU A 211 9.46 4.99 4.35
CA LEU A 211 9.23 4.90 5.80
C LEU A 211 8.01 5.73 6.23
N ARG A 212 7.92 6.96 5.72
CA ARG A 212 6.80 7.86 5.99
C ARG A 212 5.46 7.26 5.58
N GLN A 213 5.38 6.77 4.36
CA GLN A 213 4.13 6.19 3.85
C GLN A 213 3.73 4.94 4.62
N GLY A 214 4.71 4.14 5.05
CA GLY A 214 4.46 2.96 5.87
C GLY A 214 3.80 3.28 7.20
N ILE A 215 4.32 4.25 7.89
CA ILE A 215 3.78 4.69 9.18
C ILE A 215 2.45 5.43 8.96
N ARG A 216 2.39 6.30 7.94
CA ARG A 216 1.18 7.03 7.56
C ARG A 216 0.02 6.10 7.26
N GLY A 217 0.25 5.09 6.40
CA GLY A 217 -0.78 4.16 5.97
C GLY A 217 -1.48 3.44 7.12
N ILE A 218 -0.73 3.07 8.18
CA ILE A 218 -1.31 2.45 9.37
C ILE A 218 -1.96 3.49 10.30
N THR A 219 -1.30 4.63 10.49
CA THR A 219 -1.78 5.67 11.41
C THR A 219 -3.10 6.28 10.93
N GLU A 220 -3.19 6.62 9.65
CA GLU A 220 -4.41 7.20 9.06
C GLU A 220 -5.59 6.24 9.10
N LEU A 221 -5.36 4.94 8.93
CA LEU A 221 -6.41 3.91 9.07
C LEU A 221 -7.08 3.90 10.44
N ILE A 222 -6.30 4.22 11.49
CA ILE A 222 -6.78 4.18 12.88
C ILE A 222 -7.41 5.52 13.29
N VAL A 223 -6.86 6.64 12.78
CA VAL A 223 -7.15 7.98 13.29
C VAL A 223 -8.16 8.73 12.43
N LYS A 224 -8.04 8.63 11.09
CA LYS A 224 -8.91 9.38 10.19
C LYS A 224 -10.29 8.73 10.09
N PRO A 225 -11.37 9.52 10.20
CA PRO A 225 -12.69 9.02 9.85
C PRO A 225 -12.69 8.65 8.36
N SER A 226 -13.02 7.40 8.09
CA SER A 226 -13.01 6.80 6.75
C SER A 226 -14.40 6.31 6.37
N LEU A 227 -14.63 5.99 5.09
CA LEU A 227 -15.88 5.37 4.63
C LEU A 227 -16.08 3.99 5.28
N ILE A 228 -14.98 3.25 5.41
CA ILE A 228 -14.91 1.98 6.14
C ILE A 228 -13.75 2.11 7.11
N ASN A 229 -14.08 2.36 8.37
CA ASN A 229 -13.09 2.49 9.44
C ASN A 229 -12.60 1.11 9.89
N LEU A 230 -11.31 1.02 10.14
CA LEU A 230 -10.74 -0.11 10.87
C LEU A 230 -10.74 0.22 12.35
N ASP A 231 -11.29 -0.70 13.15
CA ASP A 231 -11.17 -0.62 14.59
C ASP A 231 -9.71 -0.92 15.00
N PHE A 232 -9.20 -0.20 16.00
CA PHE A 232 -7.88 -0.47 16.56
C PHE A 232 -7.73 -1.93 17.03
N ALA A 233 -8.81 -2.56 17.49
CA ALA A 233 -8.81 -3.97 17.87
C ALA A 233 -8.47 -4.89 16.70
N ASP A 234 -8.94 -4.58 15.48
CA ASP A 234 -8.67 -5.36 14.27
C ASP A 234 -7.20 -5.21 13.86
N VAL A 235 -6.68 -3.98 13.84
CA VAL A 235 -5.27 -3.71 13.58
C VAL A 235 -4.38 -4.41 14.61
N ARG A 236 -4.76 -4.38 15.89
CA ARG A 236 -4.04 -5.07 16.95
C ARG A 236 -4.01 -6.59 16.73
N THR A 237 -5.11 -7.20 16.35
CA THR A 237 -5.19 -8.65 16.09
C THR A 237 -4.31 -9.07 14.93
N THR A 238 -4.22 -8.23 13.91
CA THR A 238 -3.39 -8.48 12.72
C THR A 238 -1.91 -8.30 12.98
N LEU A 239 -1.50 -7.36 13.85
CA LEU A 239 -0.09 -7.02 14.05
C LEU A 239 0.52 -7.68 15.29
N LYS A 240 -0.29 -8.03 16.31
CA LYS A 240 0.23 -8.50 17.61
C LYS A 240 0.90 -9.87 17.51
N GLY A 241 2.19 -9.92 17.83
CA GLY A 241 2.98 -11.15 17.89
C GLY A 241 3.15 -11.85 16.53
N ARG A 242 3.02 -11.11 15.41
CA ARG A 242 3.09 -11.67 14.05
C ARG A 242 4.50 -11.71 13.47
N GLY A 243 5.47 -11.08 14.12
CA GLY A 243 6.87 -11.11 13.67
C GLY A 243 7.08 -10.30 12.38
N VAL A 244 7.57 -10.92 11.32
CA VAL A 244 7.82 -10.22 10.07
C VAL A 244 6.52 -9.80 9.40
N ALA A 245 6.47 -8.54 8.98
CA ALA A 245 5.39 -7.96 8.20
C ALA A 245 5.94 -7.40 6.88
N HIS A 246 5.18 -7.54 5.83
CA HIS A 246 5.49 -6.96 4.53
C HIS A 246 4.51 -5.85 4.21
N MET A 247 5.00 -4.76 3.67
CA MET A 247 4.19 -3.63 3.29
C MET A 247 4.39 -3.33 1.82
N GLY A 248 3.29 -3.41 1.07
CA GLY A 248 3.23 -3.00 -0.32
C GLY A 248 2.42 -1.74 -0.49
N MET A 249 2.82 -0.92 -1.45
CA MET A 249 2.11 0.30 -1.77
C MET A 249 2.04 0.47 -3.28
N GLY A 250 0.91 0.99 -3.76
CA GLY A 250 0.71 1.29 -5.15
C GLY A 250 -0.17 2.49 -5.35
N VAL A 251 0.21 3.34 -6.29
CA VAL A 251 -0.54 4.53 -6.67
C VAL A 251 -0.76 4.48 -8.18
N ALA A 252 -1.99 4.74 -8.62
CA ALA A 252 -2.29 4.78 -10.05
C ALA A 252 -3.42 5.76 -10.38
N LYS A 253 -3.49 6.15 -11.67
CA LYS A 253 -4.46 7.08 -12.23
C LYS A 253 -5.12 6.52 -13.48
N GLY A 254 -6.33 7.01 -13.76
CA GLY A 254 -7.07 6.70 -15.00
C GLY A 254 -7.96 5.48 -14.87
N GLU A 255 -8.49 5.00 -15.99
CA GLU A 255 -9.57 4.01 -16.06
C GLU A 255 -9.26 2.67 -15.36
N LYS A 256 -8.00 2.21 -15.40
CA LYS A 256 -7.55 0.95 -14.74
C LYS A 256 -6.79 1.22 -13.43
N ARG A 257 -7.00 2.37 -12.81
CA ARG A 257 -6.25 2.82 -11.62
C ARG A 257 -6.26 1.81 -10.47
N ILE A 258 -7.37 1.15 -10.20
CA ILE A 258 -7.48 0.13 -9.14
C ILE A 258 -6.59 -1.07 -9.43
N TYR A 259 -6.67 -1.61 -10.64
CA TYR A 259 -5.86 -2.75 -11.04
C TYR A 259 -4.36 -2.42 -10.99
N ASP A 260 -3.97 -1.28 -11.57
CA ASP A 260 -2.59 -0.83 -11.61
C ASP A 260 -2.05 -0.55 -10.18
N ALA A 261 -2.86 0.06 -9.31
CA ALA A 261 -2.48 0.33 -7.93
C ALA A 261 -2.33 -0.96 -7.10
N VAL A 262 -3.28 -1.90 -7.18
CA VAL A 262 -3.17 -3.21 -6.50
C VAL A 262 -1.95 -3.97 -7.02
N ARG A 263 -1.72 -4.01 -8.33
CA ARG A 263 -0.56 -4.64 -8.94
C ARG A 263 0.75 -4.03 -8.43
N CYS A 264 0.84 -2.71 -8.37
CA CYS A 264 2.01 -2.02 -7.80
C CYS A 264 2.22 -2.35 -6.32
N ALA A 265 1.15 -2.44 -5.53
CA ALA A 265 1.23 -2.78 -4.11
C ALA A 265 1.68 -4.22 -3.89
N VAL A 266 1.07 -5.18 -4.60
CA VAL A 266 1.34 -6.62 -4.45
C VAL A 266 2.72 -7.01 -5.00
N CYS A 267 3.13 -6.40 -6.11
CA CYS A 267 4.40 -6.67 -6.79
C CYS A 267 5.47 -5.61 -6.47
N SER A 268 5.32 -4.88 -5.37
CA SER A 268 6.24 -3.80 -5.00
C SER A 268 7.69 -4.30 -4.95
N PRO A 269 8.64 -3.69 -5.67
CA PRO A 269 10.04 -4.06 -5.59
C PRO A 269 10.65 -3.81 -4.20
N LEU A 270 10.00 -2.99 -3.37
CA LEU A 270 10.41 -2.71 -1.99
C LEU A 270 10.15 -3.89 -1.05
N LEU A 271 9.32 -4.86 -1.47
CA LEU A 271 9.12 -6.10 -0.72
C LEU A 271 10.34 -7.02 -0.87
N ASN A 272 10.81 -7.58 0.24
CA ASN A 272 11.84 -8.62 0.24
C ASN A 272 11.30 -10.00 -0.11
N THR A 273 9.99 -10.17 0.04
CA THR A 273 9.25 -11.41 -0.22
C THR A 273 7.90 -11.05 -0.83
N THR A 274 7.14 -12.07 -1.20
CA THR A 274 5.76 -11.87 -1.67
C THR A 274 4.77 -11.87 -0.52
N ILE A 275 3.56 -11.39 -0.76
CA ILE A 275 2.45 -11.48 0.18
C ILE A 275 1.82 -12.87 0.23
N GLU A 276 2.26 -13.78 -0.65
CA GLU A 276 1.83 -15.18 -0.69
C GLU A 276 2.22 -15.90 0.62
N GLY A 277 1.31 -16.65 1.19
CA GLY A 277 1.51 -17.30 2.50
C GLY A 277 1.31 -16.37 3.71
N ALA A 278 0.81 -15.15 3.52
CA ALA A 278 0.37 -14.30 4.62
C ALA A 278 -0.93 -14.84 5.22
N HIS A 279 -1.00 -14.94 6.55
CA HIS A 279 -2.20 -15.37 7.27
C HIS A 279 -3.14 -14.21 7.63
N SER A 280 -2.64 -12.99 7.60
CA SER A 280 -3.45 -11.80 7.86
C SER A 280 -2.98 -10.64 6.99
N VAL A 281 -3.93 -9.92 6.42
CA VAL A 281 -3.68 -8.78 5.53
C VAL A 281 -4.55 -7.61 5.93
N ILE A 282 -3.95 -6.43 6.03
CA ILE A 282 -4.65 -5.15 6.08
C ILE A 282 -4.57 -4.54 4.68
N LEU A 283 -5.71 -4.24 4.08
CA LEU A 283 -5.82 -3.56 2.81
C LEU A 283 -6.51 -2.22 3.01
N ASN A 284 -5.82 -1.13 2.70
CA ASN A 284 -6.39 0.20 2.69
C ASN A 284 -6.46 0.75 1.27
N VAL A 285 -7.65 1.19 0.87
CA VAL A 285 -7.91 1.84 -0.42
C VAL A 285 -8.19 3.31 -0.15
N ILE A 286 -7.35 4.19 -0.66
CA ILE A 286 -7.51 5.64 -0.55
C ILE A 286 -7.72 6.19 -1.94
N GLY A 287 -8.80 6.92 -2.17
CA GLY A 287 -9.10 7.51 -3.47
C GLY A 287 -9.65 8.91 -3.36
N ASP A 288 -9.85 9.54 -4.49
CA ASP A 288 -10.57 10.81 -4.58
C ASP A 288 -12.09 10.60 -4.45
N LYS A 289 -12.87 11.69 -4.55
CA LYS A 289 -14.34 11.66 -4.48
C LYS A 289 -15.02 10.80 -5.56
N SER A 290 -14.28 10.41 -6.61
CA SER A 290 -14.79 9.55 -7.69
C SER A 290 -14.63 8.05 -7.40
N LEU A 291 -14.01 7.67 -6.28
CA LEU A 291 -13.80 6.27 -5.90
C LEU A 291 -15.15 5.53 -5.81
N SER A 292 -15.35 4.56 -6.71
CA SER A 292 -16.61 3.82 -6.82
C SER A 292 -16.63 2.57 -5.93
N TYR A 293 -17.83 2.08 -5.63
CA TYR A 293 -18.04 0.83 -4.90
C TYR A 293 -17.38 -0.37 -5.63
N ASP A 294 -17.51 -0.40 -6.96
CA ASP A 294 -16.97 -1.50 -7.78
C ASP A 294 -15.44 -1.53 -7.76
N GLU A 295 -14.80 -0.36 -7.77
CA GLU A 295 -13.34 -0.25 -7.62
C GLU A 295 -12.87 -0.82 -6.29
N VAL A 296 -13.57 -0.50 -5.20
CA VAL A 296 -13.27 -0.98 -3.85
C VAL A 296 -13.40 -2.50 -3.75
N VAL A 297 -14.49 -3.06 -4.28
CA VAL A 297 -14.73 -4.51 -4.33
C VAL A 297 -13.69 -5.20 -5.21
N THR A 298 -13.34 -4.60 -6.34
CA THR A 298 -12.31 -5.12 -7.25
C THR A 298 -10.96 -5.19 -6.56
N ALA A 299 -10.54 -4.15 -5.82
CA ALA A 299 -9.30 -4.15 -5.05
C ALA A 299 -9.26 -5.31 -4.04
N ALA A 300 -10.32 -5.48 -3.25
CA ALA A 300 -10.42 -6.54 -2.26
C ALA A 300 -10.34 -7.94 -2.89
N ASN A 301 -11.02 -8.13 -4.01
CA ASN A 301 -11.03 -9.39 -4.72
C ASN A 301 -9.66 -9.72 -5.34
N LEU A 302 -9.00 -8.74 -5.97
CA LEU A 302 -7.67 -8.93 -6.56
C LEU A 302 -6.63 -9.34 -5.50
N VAL A 303 -6.67 -8.71 -4.32
CA VAL A 303 -5.78 -9.08 -3.21
C VAL A 303 -6.11 -10.48 -2.71
N ARG A 304 -7.39 -10.83 -2.56
CA ARG A 304 -7.83 -12.16 -2.10
C ARG A 304 -7.40 -13.28 -3.05
N ASP A 305 -7.39 -13.03 -4.36
CA ASP A 305 -6.97 -14.03 -5.36
C ASP A 305 -5.47 -14.37 -5.28
N VAL A 306 -4.67 -13.51 -4.65
CA VAL A 306 -3.21 -13.65 -4.55
C VAL A 306 -2.76 -14.29 -3.23
N ILE A 307 -3.48 -14.00 -2.13
CA ILE A 307 -3.17 -14.51 -0.80
C ILE A 307 -3.76 -15.90 -0.57
N ASP A 308 -3.44 -16.54 0.56
CA ASP A 308 -4.05 -17.80 0.97
C ASP A 308 -5.55 -17.63 1.21
N TYR A 309 -6.33 -18.65 0.81
CA TYR A 309 -7.80 -18.65 0.99
C TYR A 309 -8.21 -18.53 2.47
N SER A 310 -7.39 -19.03 3.38
CA SER A 310 -7.62 -19.00 4.83
C SER A 310 -7.19 -17.67 5.47
N ALA A 311 -6.54 -16.79 4.72
CA ALA A 311 -6.03 -15.51 5.25
C ALA A 311 -7.17 -14.58 5.69
N ASN A 312 -6.99 -13.97 6.85
CA ASN A 312 -7.88 -12.92 7.32
C ASN A 312 -7.56 -11.59 6.64
N VAL A 313 -8.50 -11.05 5.88
CA VAL A 313 -8.35 -9.74 5.21
C VAL A 313 -9.18 -8.70 5.93
N ILE A 314 -8.51 -7.71 6.47
CA ILE A 314 -9.11 -6.54 7.08
C ILE A 314 -9.02 -5.40 6.07
N PHE A 315 -10.16 -4.77 5.82
CA PHE A 315 -10.32 -3.84 4.73
C PHE A 315 -10.75 -2.44 5.23
N GLY A 316 -10.07 -1.40 4.73
CA GLY A 316 -10.41 0.00 4.95
C GLY A 316 -10.57 0.77 3.63
N ALA A 317 -11.42 1.77 3.62
CA ALA A 317 -11.59 2.67 2.49
C ALA A 317 -11.72 4.13 2.95
N ALA A 318 -10.93 5.01 2.38
CA ALA A 318 -10.91 6.43 2.72
C ALA A 318 -10.96 7.32 1.48
N ILE A 319 -11.51 8.53 1.65
CA ILE A 319 -11.45 9.59 0.63
C ILE A 319 -10.41 10.63 1.06
N ASP A 320 -9.49 10.95 0.17
CA ASP A 320 -8.59 12.09 0.29
C ASP A 320 -8.99 13.16 -0.72
N GLU A 321 -9.46 14.31 -0.23
CA GLU A 321 -9.94 15.41 -1.07
C GLU A 321 -8.83 16.08 -1.90
N ASN A 322 -7.57 15.85 -1.53
CA ASN A 322 -6.42 16.40 -2.24
C ASN A 322 -6.01 15.53 -3.45
N MET A 323 -6.57 14.33 -3.58
CA MET A 323 -6.33 13.45 -4.72
C MET A 323 -7.26 13.81 -5.89
N THR A 324 -6.79 13.58 -7.11
CA THR A 324 -7.58 13.82 -8.32
C THR A 324 -7.31 12.70 -9.33
N ASP A 325 -8.36 11.95 -9.67
CA ASP A 325 -8.32 10.79 -10.57
C ASP A 325 -7.22 9.78 -10.16
N GLU A 326 -7.01 9.62 -8.87
CA GLU A 326 -5.92 8.83 -8.30
C GLU A 326 -6.41 7.90 -7.20
N VAL A 327 -5.82 6.73 -7.14
CA VAL A 327 -6.05 5.77 -6.06
C VAL A 327 -4.70 5.32 -5.49
N GLU A 328 -4.61 5.31 -4.16
CA GLU A 328 -3.51 4.76 -3.38
C GLU A 328 -3.97 3.48 -2.68
N ILE A 329 -3.19 2.42 -2.83
CA ILE A 329 -3.38 1.15 -2.12
C ILE A 329 -2.22 0.98 -1.15
N VAL A 330 -2.55 0.78 0.12
CA VAL A 330 -1.60 0.37 1.15
C VAL A 330 -1.98 -1.03 1.63
N LEU A 331 -1.05 -1.95 1.53
CA LEU A 331 -1.23 -3.34 1.89
C LEU A 331 -0.19 -3.75 2.93
N ILE A 332 -0.63 -4.36 4.03
CA ILE A 332 0.25 -4.90 5.08
C ILE A 332 -0.09 -6.37 5.27
N ALA A 333 0.87 -7.22 4.97
CA ALA A 333 0.74 -8.67 5.08
C ALA A 333 1.58 -9.18 6.26
N THR A 334 1.01 -10.07 7.07
CA THR A 334 1.63 -10.59 8.30
C THR A 334 1.34 -12.06 8.51
N GLY A 335 2.08 -12.69 9.44
CA GLY A 335 1.84 -14.07 9.81
C GLY A 335 2.39 -15.06 8.81
N PHE A 336 3.56 -14.80 8.26
CA PHE A 336 4.25 -15.71 7.36
C PHE A 336 4.85 -16.89 8.13
N ASP A 337 4.79 -18.09 7.54
CA ASP A 337 5.50 -19.25 8.09
C ASP A 337 7.01 -19.00 8.12
N ASN A 338 7.66 -19.46 9.18
CA ASN A 338 9.06 -19.12 9.54
C ASN A 338 10.14 -19.42 8.47
N ASN A 339 9.80 -20.08 7.36
CA ASN A 339 10.76 -20.47 6.32
C ASN A 339 11.01 -19.42 5.22
N GLN A 340 10.28 -18.28 5.21
CA GLN A 340 10.41 -17.26 4.16
C GLN A 340 11.25 -16.04 4.56
N ASN A 341 11.90 -16.04 5.72
CA ASN A 341 12.60 -14.88 6.30
C ASN A 341 14.05 -14.69 5.80
N GLY A 342 14.36 -14.96 4.56
CA GLY A 342 15.71 -14.79 4.01
C GLY A 342 16.03 -13.33 3.66
N TYR A 343 17.05 -12.76 4.34
CA TYR A 343 17.69 -11.50 3.96
C TYR A 343 18.98 -11.81 3.17
N GLY A 344 18.89 -12.20 1.91
CA GLY A 344 20.07 -12.52 1.09
C GLY A 344 19.79 -12.35 -0.40
N PHE A 345 20.85 -12.34 -1.23
CA PHE A 345 20.70 -12.25 -2.69
C PHE A 345 19.80 -13.35 -3.26
N GLU A 346 19.88 -14.57 -2.72
CA GLU A 346 19.01 -15.69 -3.15
C GLU A 346 17.54 -15.46 -2.83
N ALA A 347 17.25 -14.86 -1.67
CA ALA A 347 15.88 -14.49 -1.30
C ALA A 347 15.35 -13.35 -2.18
N GLN A 348 16.21 -12.42 -2.62
CA GLN A 348 15.83 -11.34 -3.53
C GLN A 348 15.47 -11.86 -4.92
N ASP A 349 16.25 -12.79 -5.48
CA ASP A 349 15.95 -13.41 -6.77
C ASP A 349 14.66 -14.25 -6.71
N ALA A 350 14.44 -14.96 -5.61
CA ALA A 350 13.19 -15.70 -5.37
C ALA A 350 12.00 -14.74 -5.31
N ALA A 351 12.11 -13.63 -4.57
CA ALA A 351 11.05 -12.63 -4.46
C ALA A 351 10.69 -11.99 -5.81
N LEU A 352 11.69 -11.67 -6.66
CA LEU A 352 11.47 -11.14 -8.00
C LEU A 352 10.75 -12.14 -8.92
N ARG A 353 11.15 -13.43 -8.87
CA ARG A 353 10.48 -14.50 -9.64
C ARG A 353 9.03 -14.67 -9.19
N GLN A 354 8.80 -14.69 -7.89
CA GLN A 354 7.45 -14.79 -7.32
C GLN A 354 6.60 -13.56 -7.65
N ALA A 355 7.13 -12.33 -7.56
CA ALA A 355 6.43 -11.12 -7.97
C ALA A 355 5.99 -11.18 -9.45
N ALA A 356 6.83 -11.74 -10.33
CA ALA A 356 6.47 -11.94 -11.73
C ALA A 356 5.34 -12.99 -11.92
N ILE A 357 5.32 -14.04 -11.10
CA ILE A 357 4.24 -15.03 -11.09
C ILE A 357 2.94 -14.41 -10.58
N LEU A 358 3.00 -13.66 -9.49
CA LEU A 358 1.87 -12.95 -8.91
C LEU A 358 1.28 -11.90 -9.87
N SER A 359 2.14 -11.16 -10.57
CA SER A 359 1.70 -10.23 -11.62
C SER A 359 0.87 -10.95 -12.69
N LYS A 360 1.34 -12.11 -13.19
CA LYS A 360 0.58 -12.92 -14.16
C LYS A 360 -0.74 -13.44 -13.59
N LYS A 361 -0.74 -13.85 -12.32
CA LYS A 361 -1.95 -14.32 -11.63
C LYS A 361 -2.99 -13.21 -11.51
N LEU A 362 -2.56 -11.98 -11.16
CA LEU A 362 -3.41 -10.78 -11.14
C LEU A 362 -3.95 -10.44 -12.53
N ASP A 363 -3.09 -10.46 -13.56
CA ASP A 363 -3.49 -10.23 -14.95
C ASP A 363 -4.58 -11.22 -15.38
N TYR A 364 -4.42 -12.50 -15.06
CA TYR A 364 -5.41 -13.54 -15.37
C TYR A 364 -6.73 -13.31 -14.61
N SER A 365 -6.67 -13.03 -13.32
CA SER A 365 -7.84 -12.77 -12.48
C SER A 365 -8.62 -11.56 -12.97
N TYR A 366 -7.95 -10.45 -13.24
CA TYR A 366 -8.57 -9.22 -13.73
C TYR A 366 -9.27 -9.45 -15.10
N ASN A 367 -8.55 -10.01 -16.08
CA ASN A 367 -9.09 -10.26 -17.42
C ASN A 367 -10.26 -11.26 -17.40
N SER A 368 -10.22 -12.27 -16.51
CA SER A 368 -11.30 -13.24 -16.35
C SER A 368 -12.57 -12.57 -15.82
N ARG A 369 -12.47 -11.61 -14.91
CA ARG A 369 -13.60 -10.85 -14.37
C ARG A 369 -14.16 -9.89 -15.39
N GLU A 370 -13.30 -9.11 -16.07
CA GLU A 370 -13.71 -8.20 -17.15
C GLU A 370 -14.50 -8.96 -18.24
N ASN A 371 -14.02 -10.15 -18.65
CA ASN A 371 -14.72 -10.99 -19.61
C ASN A 371 -16.06 -11.54 -19.07
N ALA A 372 -16.14 -11.90 -17.79
CA ALA A 372 -17.37 -12.37 -17.16
C ALA A 372 -18.42 -11.26 -17.05
N GLU A 373 -18.01 -10.04 -16.72
CA GLU A 373 -18.89 -8.86 -16.67
C GLU A 373 -19.44 -8.50 -18.04
N VAL A 374 -18.58 -8.51 -19.08
CA VAL A 374 -19.02 -8.29 -20.46
C VAL A 374 -20.00 -9.38 -20.92
N ALA A 375 -19.74 -10.64 -20.57
CA ALA A 375 -20.63 -11.75 -20.89
C ALA A 375 -22.00 -11.61 -20.18
N SER A 376 -22.00 -11.22 -18.91
CA SER A 376 -23.24 -11.00 -18.13
C SER A 376 -24.04 -9.81 -18.64
N ALA A 377 -23.38 -8.70 -18.99
CA ALA A 377 -24.02 -7.54 -19.58
C ALA A 377 -24.66 -7.86 -20.96
N ASN A 378 -23.98 -8.66 -21.79
CA ASN A 378 -24.51 -9.14 -23.05
C ASN A 378 -25.70 -10.09 -22.87
N ALA A 379 -25.64 -10.99 -21.88
CA ALA A 379 -26.75 -11.89 -21.53
C ALA A 379 -27.98 -11.11 -21.03
N TYR A 380 -27.79 -10.08 -20.21
CA TYR A 380 -28.87 -9.20 -19.77
C TYR A 380 -29.49 -8.41 -20.94
N ARG A 381 -28.67 -7.91 -21.85
CA ARG A 381 -29.12 -7.21 -23.07
C ARG A 381 -29.90 -8.13 -24.02
N ALA A 382 -29.55 -9.42 -24.09
CA ALA A 382 -30.26 -10.42 -24.89
C ALA A 382 -31.60 -10.84 -24.28
N GLN A 383 -31.80 -10.68 -22.96
CA GLN A 383 -33.02 -11.03 -22.24
C GLN A 383 -34.03 -9.88 -22.11
N THR A 384 -33.66 -8.63 -22.42
CA THR A 384 -34.61 -7.55 -22.49
C THR A 384 -35.41 -7.68 -23.78
N PRO A 385 -36.73 -8.00 -23.75
CA PRO A 385 -37.53 -8.06 -24.95
C PRO A 385 -37.54 -6.68 -25.59
N SER A 386 -37.24 -6.60 -26.89
CA SER A 386 -37.42 -5.40 -27.68
C SER A 386 -38.94 -5.12 -27.81
N ALA A 387 -39.53 -4.59 -26.74
CA ALA A 387 -40.94 -4.26 -26.63
C ALA A 387 -41.10 -2.74 -26.64
N TYR A 388 -40.80 -2.13 -27.78
CA TYR A 388 -41.48 -0.92 -28.24
C TYR A 388 -41.63 -1.00 -29.74
N THR A 389 -42.57 -1.83 -30.18
CA THR A 389 -43.27 -1.60 -31.45
C THR A 389 -44.06 -0.29 -31.27
N GLN A 390 -43.59 0.76 -31.91
CA GLN A 390 -44.40 1.99 -32.05
C GLN A 390 -45.75 1.61 -32.67
N PRO A 391 -46.88 2.06 -32.11
CA PRO A 391 -48.19 1.90 -32.74
C PRO A 391 -48.14 2.62 -34.10
N ALA A 392 -48.52 1.89 -35.16
CA ALA A 392 -48.63 2.42 -36.51
C ALA A 392 -49.58 3.63 -36.49
N THR A 393 -49.09 4.80 -36.85
CA THR A 393 -49.91 5.98 -37.14
C THR A 393 -50.79 5.65 -38.34
N PRO A 394 -52.13 5.93 -38.27
CA PRO A 394 -53.00 5.71 -39.41
C PRO A 394 -52.60 6.63 -40.57
N ALA A 395 -52.43 6.01 -41.75
CA ALA A 395 -52.12 6.71 -42.96
C ALA A 395 -53.29 7.62 -43.38
N TYR A 396 -53.11 8.92 -43.28
CA TYR A 396 -53.94 9.88 -43.95
C TYR A 396 -53.58 9.90 -45.43
N ALA A 397 -54.55 9.54 -46.29
CA ALA A 397 -54.45 9.63 -47.74
C ALA A 397 -54.27 11.09 -48.16
N GLN A 398 -53.18 11.41 -48.85
CA GLN A 398 -53.02 12.68 -49.56
C GLN A 398 -53.51 12.52 -50.99
N PRO A 399 -54.17 13.57 -51.53
CA PRO A 399 -54.70 13.54 -52.90
C PRO A 399 -53.60 13.71 -53.94
N SER A 400 -53.77 12.97 -55.05
CA SER A 400 -52.96 12.95 -56.26
C SER A 400 -52.83 14.32 -56.92
N GLN A 401 -51.59 14.76 -57.23
CA GLN A 401 -51.34 15.83 -58.23
C GLN A 401 -50.60 15.28 -59.46
N PRO A 402 -50.76 15.93 -60.65
CA PRO A 402 -50.59 15.30 -61.94
C PRO A 402 -49.13 15.32 -62.41
N THR A 403 -48.86 14.29 -63.22
CA THR A 403 -47.69 14.08 -64.09
C THR A 403 -47.42 15.21 -65.03
N TYR A 404 -46.18 15.72 -65.09
CA TYR A 404 -45.60 16.33 -66.29
C TYR A 404 -44.37 15.55 -66.70
N ALA A 405 -44.40 15.00 -67.85
CA ALA A 405 -43.29 14.37 -68.57
C ALA A 405 -42.51 15.44 -69.36
N THR A 406 -41.19 15.31 -69.42
CA THR A 406 -40.40 15.42 -70.66
C THR A 406 -38.90 15.28 -70.37
N PRO A 407 -38.08 15.10 -71.36
CA PRO A 407 -37.10 14.01 -71.42
C PRO A 407 -35.68 14.52 -71.69
N TYR A 408 -34.80 13.58 -72.04
CA TYR A 408 -33.38 13.72 -72.51
C TYR A 408 -32.35 13.83 -71.37
N SER A 409 -31.18 13.21 -71.40
CA SER A 409 -30.48 12.39 -72.42
C SER A 409 -29.24 11.80 -71.71
N ASN A 410 -28.86 10.63 -72.21
CA ASN A 410 -27.50 10.05 -72.29
C ASN A 410 -26.33 10.73 -71.62
N ALA A 411 -25.57 9.96 -70.81
CA ALA A 411 -24.15 9.76 -71.15
C ALA A 411 -23.59 8.53 -70.36
N GLN A 412 -22.97 7.71 -71.18
CA GLN A 412 -22.17 6.53 -70.82
C GLN A 412 -20.91 6.88 -70.04
N GLY A 413 -20.42 5.95 -69.24
CA GLY A 413 -19.08 5.99 -68.67
C GLY A 413 -18.85 4.79 -67.76
N ASN A 414 -18.56 3.74 -68.32
CA ASN A 414 -17.50 2.73 -68.26
C ASN A 414 -16.68 2.58 -66.96
N TYR A 415 -16.67 1.31 -66.50
CA TYR A 415 -15.58 0.44 -66.07
C TYR A 415 -14.79 0.81 -64.83
N ALA A 416 -14.63 -0.11 -63.90
CA ALA A 416 -13.62 -1.16 -63.96
C ALA A 416 -13.84 -2.21 -62.90
N SER A 417 -13.78 -3.46 -63.28
CA SER A 417 -13.70 -4.69 -62.56
C SER A 417 -12.36 -4.80 -61.84
N ALA A 418 -12.36 -5.08 -60.52
CA ALA A 418 -11.17 -5.52 -59.80
C ALA A 418 -11.10 -7.05 -59.77
N GLN A 419 -10.00 -7.59 -60.24
CA GLN A 419 -9.68 -9.01 -60.26
C GLN A 419 -9.21 -9.51 -58.89
N PRO A 420 -9.32 -10.81 -58.60
CA PRO A 420 -8.89 -11.42 -57.34
C PRO A 420 -7.38 -11.65 -57.32
N VAL A 421 -6.74 -11.38 -56.17
CA VAL A 421 -5.31 -11.59 -55.90
C VAL A 421 -5.07 -13.04 -55.56
N SER A 422 -4.14 -13.70 -56.25
CA SER A 422 -3.67 -15.06 -56.04
C SER A 422 -2.77 -15.19 -54.79
N PRO A 423 -2.73 -16.36 -54.12
CA PRO A 423 -1.91 -16.57 -52.91
C PRO A 423 -0.44 -16.77 -53.25
N MET A 424 0.45 -16.22 -52.41
CA MET A 424 1.91 -16.40 -52.49
C MET A 424 2.35 -17.82 -52.09
N PRO A 425 3.43 -18.33 -52.69
CA PRO A 425 3.94 -19.69 -52.46
C PRO A 425 4.75 -19.82 -51.18
N TYR A 426 4.61 -20.97 -50.55
CA TYR A 426 5.36 -21.44 -49.35
C TYR A 426 6.88 -21.43 -49.61
N ALA A 427 7.62 -20.90 -48.61
CA ALA A 427 9.07 -20.95 -48.58
C ALA A 427 9.57 -22.37 -48.31
N GLN A 428 10.61 -22.73 -49.02
CA GLN A 428 11.24 -24.04 -49.04
C GLN A 428 11.99 -24.33 -47.72
N THR A 429 11.98 -25.59 -47.36
CA THR A 429 12.62 -26.28 -46.24
C THR A 429 14.14 -25.98 -46.15
N ALA A 430 14.59 -25.63 -44.93
CA ALA A 430 15.99 -25.54 -44.60
C ALA A 430 16.67 -26.94 -44.62
N ARG A 431 17.91 -26.98 -45.09
CA ARG A 431 18.78 -28.17 -45.10
C ARG A 431 19.26 -28.53 -43.69
N PRO A 432 19.59 -29.81 -43.39
CA PRO A 432 20.16 -30.18 -42.13
C PRO A 432 21.61 -29.65 -42.00
N PHE A 433 21.98 -29.26 -40.80
CA PHE A 433 23.28 -28.72 -40.42
C PHE A 433 24.33 -29.83 -40.43
N GLU A 434 25.49 -29.63 -41.07
CA GLU A 434 26.69 -30.49 -40.97
C GLU A 434 27.62 -29.94 -39.89
N PRO A 435 28.37 -30.83 -39.13
CA PRO A 435 29.08 -30.43 -37.91
C PRO A 435 30.39 -29.64 -38.06
N ASP A 436 30.80 -29.24 -39.29
CA ASP A 436 32.08 -28.58 -39.54
C ASP A 436 31.97 -27.13 -40.10
N ASP A 437 30.82 -26.50 -40.04
CA ASP A 437 30.69 -25.09 -40.43
C ASP A 437 31.16 -24.14 -39.32
N PRO A 438 31.96 -23.11 -39.64
CA PRO A 438 32.42 -22.12 -38.63
C PRO A 438 31.18 -21.29 -38.14
N ILE A 439 31.07 -21.19 -36.82
CA ILE A 439 29.99 -20.39 -36.15
C ILE A 439 30.14 -18.93 -36.59
N PRO A 440 29.14 -18.34 -37.24
CA PRO A 440 29.18 -16.92 -37.52
C PRO A 440 29.06 -16.11 -36.22
N ASP A 441 29.93 -15.09 -36.11
CA ASP A 441 29.91 -14.12 -35.01
C ASP A 441 28.46 -13.58 -34.79
N GLN A 442 27.83 -13.97 -33.70
CA GLN A 442 26.55 -13.40 -33.29
C GLN A 442 26.80 -11.96 -32.84
N PRO A 443 26.09 -10.98 -33.39
CA PRO A 443 26.09 -9.65 -32.80
C PRO A 443 25.53 -9.74 -31.38
N ALA A 444 26.12 -8.99 -30.45
CA ALA A 444 25.71 -8.92 -29.07
C ALA A 444 24.17 -8.72 -28.96
N PRO A 445 23.50 -9.37 -27.99
CA PRO A 445 22.05 -9.26 -27.83
C PRO A 445 21.68 -7.79 -27.71
N GLN A 446 20.92 -7.28 -28.67
CA GLN A 446 20.29 -5.97 -28.56
C GLN A 446 19.23 -6.10 -27.48
N GLU A 447 19.35 -5.28 -26.44
CA GLU A 447 18.28 -5.13 -25.43
C GLU A 447 16.97 -4.80 -26.14
N PRO A 448 15.86 -5.47 -25.80
CA PRO A 448 14.57 -5.15 -26.39
C PRO A 448 14.23 -3.67 -26.15
N PRO A 449 13.60 -2.98 -27.08
CA PRO A 449 13.24 -1.58 -26.91
C PRO A 449 12.34 -1.46 -25.68
N VAL A 450 12.80 -0.72 -24.68
CA VAL A 450 12.05 -0.42 -23.45
C VAL A 450 10.84 0.41 -23.89
N ASP A 451 9.67 -0.18 -23.84
CA ASP A 451 8.40 0.51 -24.09
C ASP A 451 8.23 1.62 -23.04
N ARG A 452 8.48 2.87 -23.46
CA ARG A 452 8.40 4.06 -22.61
C ARG A 452 6.98 4.36 -22.10
N LYS A 453 5.97 3.61 -22.52
CA LYS A 453 4.57 3.79 -22.12
C LYS A 453 4.19 3.05 -20.84
N HIS A 454 5.03 2.13 -20.34
CA HIS A 454 4.77 1.34 -19.13
C HIS A 454 5.81 1.60 -18.02
N ARG A 455 6.16 2.86 -17.75
CA ARG A 455 6.87 3.20 -16.51
C ARG A 455 5.88 3.08 -15.34
N PRO A 456 6.25 2.41 -14.24
CA PRO A 456 5.43 2.43 -13.04
C PRO A 456 5.24 3.90 -12.60
N ARG A 457 4.02 4.40 -12.60
CA ARG A 457 3.66 5.79 -12.24
C ARG A 457 3.98 6.14 -10.79
N PHE A 458 4.34 5.15 -10.00
CA PHE A 458 4.87 5.29 -8.63
C PHE A 458 6.01 6.32 -8.53
N VAL A 459 6.91 6.35 -9.52
CA VAL A 459 8.04 7.30 -9.57
C VAL A 459 7.58 8.73 -9.85
N ASP A 460 6.61 8.91 -10.74
CA ASP A 460 6.07 10.25 -11.08
C ASP A 460 5.35 10.88 -9.89
N PHE A 461 4.73 10.08 -9.04
CA PHE A 461 4.10 10.53 -7.81
C PHE A 461 5.13 11.10 -6.82
N PHE A 462 6.26 10.42 -6.61
CA PHE A 462 7.32 10.89 -5.71
C PHE A 462 8.00 12.17 -6.19
N MET A 463 8.13 12.35 -7.51
CA MET A 463 8.82 13.51 -8.08
C MET A 463 7.94 14.76 -8.15
N ARG A 464 6.62 14.62 -8.32
CA ARG A 464 5.70 15.78 -8.40
C ARG A 464 5.45 16.44 -7.05
N LYS A 465 5.34 15.67 -5.96
CA LYS A 465 5.04 16.22 -4.63
C LYS A 465 6.21 17.04 -4.04
N ASN A 466 7.43 16.90 -4.59
CA ASN A 466 8.62 17.65 -4.17
C ASN A 466 8.93 18.86 -5.07
N GLY A 467 8.15 19.14 -6.12
CA GLY A 467 8.37 20.23 -7.07
C GLY A 467 7.41 21.41 -6.94
N GLU A 468 6.39 21.31 -6.10
CA GLU A 468 5.38 22.40 -5.95
C GLU A 468 5.67 23.38 -4.81
N ASP A 469 6.78 23.20 -4.07
CA ASP A 469 7.22 24.11 -2.98
C ASP A 469 8.48 24.91 -3.35
N GLN A 470 8.61 25.39 -4.61
CA GLN A 470 9.59 26.43 -4.99
C GLN A 470 8.93 27.61 -5.67
#